data_8cd6e3232526e6ff76752be571d947ba
#
_entry.id   8cd6e3232526e6ff76752be571d947ba
#
_cell.length_a   1.000
_cell.length_b   1.000
_cell.length_c   1.000
_cell.angle_alpha   90.00
_cell.angle_beta   90.00
_cell.angle_gamma   90.00
#
_symmetry.space_group_name_H-M   'P 1'
#
loop_
_entity.id
_entity.type
_entity.pdbx_description
1 polymer ?
#
loop_
_entity_poly.entity_id
_entity_poly.type
_entity_poly.pdbx_seq_one_letter_code
_entity_poly.pdbx_strand_id
1 'polypeptide(L)'
;MNYLLSTKRDARSDLVKKVMCQNDIPDDARSTLTTYYKVDKYGGYVGRATLLPIFYLLYRKKVFETKSTFFLREILLITAGIAYITAWDIAANELMWMNCKDIVDKYSPIKQRFVADKTYLDGVKKRSRESAASDRLYEDE
;
A
#
# COMPACT_ATOMS: atom_id res chain seq x y z
N MET A 1 -18.01 -0.47 -5.49
CA MET A 1 -16.74 -1.24 -5.46
C MET A 1 -15.49 -0.35 -5.52
N ASN A 2 -15.48 0.76 -6.26
CA ASN A 2 -14.32 1.67 -6.39
C ASN A 2 -13.93 2.41 -5.09
N TYR A 3 -14.87 2.68 -4.18
CA TYR A 3 -14.61 3.40 -2.93
C TYR A 3 -13.68 2.63 -1.98
N LEU A 4 -13.86 1.30 -1.87
CA LEU A 4 -13.05 0.44 -1.00
C LEU A 4 -11.61 0.27 -1.53
N LEU A 5 -11.41 0.28 -2.84
CA LEU A 5 -10.09 0.20 -3.47
C LEU A 5 -9.32 1.52 -3.32
N SER A 6 -10.00 2.66 -3.47
CA SER A 6 -9.44 3.99 -3.26
C SER A 6 -8.97 4.16 -1.81
N THR A 7 -9.81 3.85 -0.83
CA THR A 7 -9.47 3.97 0.60
C THR A 7 -8.28 3.08 1.01
N LYS A 8 -8.19 1.87 0.46
CA LYS A 8 -7.05 0.97 0.73
C LYS A 8 -5.75 1.49 0.12
N ARG A 9 -5.81 2.05 -1.09
CA ARG A 9 -4.69 2.68 -1.78
C ARG A 9 -4.17 3.88 -0.99
N ASP A 10 -5.06 4.79 -0.62
CA ASP A 10 -4.73 6.01 0.09
C ASP A 10 -4.12 5.69 1.46
N ALA A 11 -4.68 4.71 2.18
CA ALA A 11 -4.15 4.25 3.46
C ALA A 11 -2.72 3.67 3.35
N ARG A 12 -2.43 2.89 2.30
CA ARG A 12 -1.08 2.36 2.06
C ARG A 12 -0.07 3.45 1.72
N SER A 13 -0.44 4.37 0.84
CA SER A 13 0.39 5.50 0.45
C SER A 13 0.68 6.42 1.64
N ASP A 14 -0.31 6.69 2.48
CA ASP A 14 -0.17 7.47 3.71
C ASP A 14 0.74 6.78 4.74
N LEU A 15 0.64 5.45 4.89
CA LEU A 15 1.53 4.68 5.76
C LEU A 15 2.98 4.79 5.30
N VAL A 16 3.25 4.58 4.01
CA VAL A 16 4.58 4.72 3.42
C VAL A 16 5.12 6.14 3.66
N LYS A 17 4.31 7.17 3.44
CA LYS A 17 4.67 8.56 3.68
C LYS A 17 4.99 8.84 5.15
N LYS A 18 4.17 8.35 6.09
CA LYS A 18 4.40 8.50 7.53
C LYS A 18 5.70 7.85 7.97
N VAL A 19 5.98 6.63 7.49
CA VAL A 19 7.23 5.94 7.80
C VAL A 19 8.41 6.71 7.20
N MET A 20 8.34 7.14 5.94
CA MET A 20 9.40 7.90 5.26
C MET A 20 9.79 9.21 6.00
N CYS A 21 8.86 9.85 6.70
CA CYS A 21 9.10 11.08 7.45
C CYS A 21 9.72 10.85 8.84
N GLN A 22 9.96 9.61 9.27
CA GLN A 22 10.61 9.32 10.56
C GLN A 22 12.13 9.54 10.46
N ASN A 23 12.74 10.04 11.54
CA ASN A 23 14.17 10.30 11.58
C ASN A 23 15.03 9.05 11.79
N ASP A 24 14.44 7.99 12.35
CA ASP A 24 15.14 6.78 12.80
C ASP A 24 15.30 5.71 11.70
N ILE A 25 15.02 6.06 10.45
CA ILE A 25 15.07 5.12 9.32
C ILE A 25 16.43 5.22 8.63
N PRO A 26 17.10 4.08 8.36
CA PRO A 26 18.31 4.04 7.56
C PRO A 26 18.10 4.66 6.17
N ASP A 27 19.13 5.33 5.64
CA ASP A 27 19.06 6.03 4.35
C ASP A 27 18.73 5.10 3.18
N ASP A 28 19.18 3.85 3.21
CA ASP A 28 18.84 2.84 2.20
C ASP A 28 17.34 2.54 2.18
N ALA A 29 16.76 2.34 3.37
CA ALA A 29 15.31 2.09 3.49
C ALA A 29 14.52 3.33 3.06
N ARG A 30 14.97 4.54 3.42
CA ARG A 30 14.35 5.80 3.01
C ARG A 30 14.41 6.00 1.50
N SER A 31 15.53 5.69 0.86
CA SER A 31 15.69 5.78 -0.60
C SER A 31 14.74 4.83 -1.33
N THR A 32 14.62 3.60 -0.83
CA THR A 32 13.68 2.60 -1.35
C THR A 32 12.24 3.09 -1.24
N LEU A 33 11.80 3.51 -0.05
CA LEU A 33 10.46 4.06 0.17
C LEU A 33 10.17 5.25 -0.75
N THR A 34 11.12 6.17 -0.90
CA THR A 34 10.98 7.35 -1.76
C THR A 34 10.83 6.97 -3.23
N THR A 35 11.61 6.00 -3.69
CA THR A 35 11.57 5.53 -5.08
C THR A 35 10.20 4.91 -5.40
N TYR A 36 9.75 3.97 -4.59
CA TYR A 36 8.47 3.30 -4.84
C TYR A 36 7.25 4.18 -4.56
N TYR A 37 7.34 5.12 -3.63
CA TYR A 37 6.30 6.16 -3.46
C TYR A 37 6.16 7.03 -4.72
N LYS A 38 7.29 7.40 -5.36
CA LYS A 38 7.26 8.10 -6.65
C LYS A 38 6.64 7.23 -7.74
N VAL A 39 6.94 5.92 -7.78
CA VAL A 39 6.31 4.99 -8.74
C VAL A 39 4.79 4.98 -8.57
N ASP A 40 4.26 4.90 -7.35
CA ASP A 40 2.81 4.98 -7.11
C ASP A 40 2.24 6.33 -7.56
N LYS A 41 2.89 7.43 -7.18
CA LYS A 41 2.43 8.79 -7.51
C LYS A 41 2.44 9.07 -9.00
N TYR A 42 3.49 8.68 -9.71
CA TYR A 42 3.67 8.99 -11.13
C TYR A 42 3.16 7.88 -12.06
N GLY A 43 2.94 6.67 -11.57
CA GLY A 43 2.42 5.55 -12.35
C GLY A 43 1.10 5.88 -13.04
N GLY A 44 0.18 6.56 -12.36
CA GLY A 44 -1.07 7.01 -12.94
C GLY A 44 -0.89 8.02 -14.07
N TYR A 45 0.14 8.88 -14.03
CA TYR A 45 0.44 9.79 -15.14
C TYR A 45 0.98 9.07 -16.36
N VAL A 46 1.85 8.06 -16.15
CA VAL A 46 2.37 7.20 -17.24
C VAL A 46 1.22 6.43 -17.90
N GLY A 47 0.31 5.86 -17.12
CA GLY A 47 -0.88 5.19 -17.64
C GLY A 47 -1.75 6.11 -18.50
N ARG A 48 -1.96 7.37 -18.07
CA ARG A 48 -2.71 8.35 -18.84
C ARG A 48 -1.98 8.80 -20.12
N ALA A 49 -0.68 8.98 -20.04
CA ALA A 49 0.13 9.37 -21.20
C ALA A 49 0.17 8.28 -22.29
N THR A 50 0.19 7.01 -21.90
CA THR A 50 0.19 5.88 -22.84
C THR A 50 -1.19 5.57 -23.41
N LEU A 51 -2.26 6.04 -22.78
CA LEU A 51 -3.63 5.82 -23.23
C LEU A 51 -3.91 6.47 -24.59
N LEU A 52 -3.43 7.70 -24.82
CA LEU A 52 -3.65 8.43 -26.06
C LEU A 52 -3.11 7.71 -27.30
N PRO A 53 -1.83 7.29 -27.36
CA PRO A 53 -1.33 6.55 -28.52
C PRO A 53 -1.99 5.18 -28.68
N ILE A 54 -2.35 4.49 -27.60
CA ILE A 54 -3.06 3.22 -27.67
C ILE A 54 -4.45 3.43 -28.31
N PHE A 55 -5.21 4.43 -27.87
CA PHE A 55 -6.50 4.75 -28.46
C PHE A 55 -6.41 5.18 -29.91
N TYR A 56 -5.41 5.96 -30.27
CA TYR A 56 -5.16 6.32 -31.66
C TYR A 56 -4.92 5.09 -32.53
N LEU A 57 -4.10 4.13 -32.07
CA LEU A 57 -3.84 2.89 -32.78
C LEU A 57 -5.09 2.00 -32.90
N LEU A 58 -5.88 1.87 -31.84
CA LEU A 58 -7.14 1.11 -31.85
C LEU A 58 -8.16 1.75 -32.79
N TYR A 59 -8.25 3.05 -32.78
CA TYR A 59 -9.11 3.82 -33.69
C TYR A 59 -8.68 3.62 -35.15
N ARG A 60 -7.39 3.77 -35.44
CA ARG A 60 -6.83 3.59 -36.80
C ARG A 60 -7.02 2.19 -37.32
N LYS A 61 -6.87 1.16 -36.46
CA LYS A 61 -7.05 -0.25 -36.82
C LYS A 61 -8.53 -0.69 -36.89
N LYS A 62 -9.46 0.22 -36.68
CA LYS A 62 -10.89 -0.05 -36.72
C LYS A 62 -11.35 -1.23 -35.82
N VAL A 63 -10.62 -1.47 -34.72
CA VAL A 63 -10.84 -2.63 -33.84
C VAL A 63 -12.25 -2.64 -33.25
N PHE A 64 -12.86 -1.47 -33.14
CA PHE A 64 -14.23 -1.29 -32.63
C PHE A 64 -15.25 -0.95 -33.72
N GLU A 65 -14.96 -1.23 -34.98
CA GLU A 65 -15.95 -1.10 -36.05
C GLU A 65 -17.02 -2.19 -35.90
N THR A 66 -18.01 -1.93 -35.05
CA THR A 66 -19.23 -2.68 -35.04
C THR A 66 -20.22 -2.02 -36.00
N LYS A 67 -21.03 -2.81 -36.72
CA LYS A 67 -22.16 -2.32 -37.55
C LYS A 67 -23.23 -1.62 -36.71
N SER A 68 -23.04 -1.52 -35.41
CA SER A 68 -23.90 -0.89 -34.43
C SER A 68 -23.59 0.61 -34.29
N THR A 69 -24.57 1.36 -33.90
CA THR A 69 -24.62 2.81 -33.76
C THR A 69 -23.34 3.43 -33.18
N PHE A 70 -22.90 4.54 -33.74
CA PHE A 70 -21.75 5.38 -33.32
C PHE A 70 -21.64 5.55 -31.79
N PHE A 71 -22.76 5.68 -31.11
CA PHE A 71 -22.89 5.85 -29.67
C PHE A 71 -22.33 4.64 -28.85
N LEU A 72 -22.55 3.41 -29.29
CA LEU A 72 -22.10 2.20 -28.59
C LEU A 72 -20.56 2.06 -28.63
N ARG A 73 -19.97 2.43 -29.73
CA ARG A 73 -18.52 2.47 -29.92
C ARG A 73 -17.85 3.45 -28.96
N GLU A 74 -18.38 4.66 -28.82
CA GLU A 74 -17.84 5.67 -27.94
C GLU A 74 -17.93 5.25 -26.45
N ILE A 75 -19.04 4.66 -26.03
CA ILE A 75 -19.19 4.12 -24.68
C ILE A 75 -18.14 3.03 -24.41
N LEU A 76 -17.93 2.10 -25.34
CA LEU A 76 -16.93 1.03 -25.18
C LEU A 76 -15.51 1.60 -25.07
N LEU A 77 -15.16 2.60 -25.87
CA LEU A 77 -13.86 3.26 -25.80
C LEU A 77 -13.64 3.97 -24.47
N ILE A 78 -14.64 4.71 -23.99
CA ILE A 78 -14.57 5.41 -22.68
C ILE A 78 -14.42 4.38 -21.55
N THR A 79 -15.23 3.33 -21.56
CA THR A 79 -15.20 2.27 -20.53
C THR A 79 -13.85 1.54 -20.53
N ALA A 80 -13.32 1.20 -21.70
CA ALA A 80 -12.01 0.57 -21.84
C ALA A 80 -10.89 1.51 -21.34
N GLY A 81 -10.99 2.81 -21.60
CA GLY A 81 -10.04 3.82 -21.11
C GLY A 81 -10.05 3.94 -19.60
N ILE A 82 -11.21 3.98 -18.97
CA ILE A 82 -11.35 4.03 -17.52
C ILE A 82 -10.78 2.74 -16.90
N ALA A 83 -11.12 1.57 -17.44
CA ALA A 83 -10.60 0.29 -16.98
C ALA A 83 -9.07 0.21 -17.08
N TYR A 84 -8.50 0.70 -18.18
CA TYR A 84 -7.04 0.74 -18.38
C TYR A 84 -6.34 1.63 -17.34
N ILE A 85 -6.83 2.86 -17.11
CA ILE A 85 -6.26 3.77 -16.11
C ILE A 85 -6.35 3.14 -14.71
N THR A 86 -7.51 2.59 -14.38
CA THR A 86 -7.73 1.96 -13.07
C THR A 86 -6.81 0.77 -12.85
N ALA A 87 -6.63 -0.08 -13.87
CA ALA A 87 -5.71 -1.22 -13.80
C ALA A 87 -4.26 -0.77 -13.59
N TRP A 88 -3.84 0.29 -14.28
CA TRP A 88 -2.51 0.85 -14.12
C TRP A 88 -2.27 1.44 -12.72
N ASP A 89 -3.24 2.18 -12.20
CA ASP A 89 -3.19 2.73 -10.85
C ASP A 89 -3.12 1.65 -9.78
N ILE A 90 -3.87 0.56 -9.94
CA ILE A 90 -3.82 -0.59 -9.03
C ILE A 90 -2.46 -1.27 -9.12
N ALA A 91 -1.94 -1.53 -10.32
CA ALA A 91 -0.66 -2.18 -10.52
C ALA A 91 0.51 -1.37 -9.91
N ALA A 92 0.52 -0.05 -10.09
CA ALA A 92 1.54 0.82 -9.50
C ALA A 92 1.49 0.80 -7.96
N ASN A 93 0.30 0.83 -7.36
CA ASN A 93 0.12 0.76 -5.92
C ASN A 93 0.51 -0.61 -5.34
N GLU A 94 0.15 -1.71 -6.00
CA GLU A 94 0.57 -3.05 -5.56
C GLU A 94 2.09 -3.21 -5.67
N LEU A 95 2.71 -2.70 -6.74
CA LEU A 95 4.16 -2.73 -6.90
C LEU A 95 4.86 -1.95 -5.77
N MET A 96 4.38 -0.74 -5.45
CA MET A 96 4.87 0.02 -4.30
C MET A 96 4.72 -0.79 -3.01
N TRP A 97 3.54 -1.34 -2.76
CA TRP A 97 3.25 -2.05 -1.53
C TRP A 97 4.09 -3.31 -1.36
N MET A 98 4.26 -4.11 -2.41
CA MET A 98 5.10 -5.32 -2.38
C MET A 98 6.54 -5.03 -1.97
N ASN A 99 7.10 -3.92 -2.41
CA ASN A 99 8.49 -3.56 -2.14
C ASN A 99 8.68 -2.73 -0.85
N CYS A 100 7.63 -2.06 -0.38
CA CYS A 100 7.71 -1.22 0.83
C CYS A 100 7.18 -1.91 2.09
N LYS A 101 6.39 -2.97 1.95
CA LYS A 101 5.68 -3.62 3.05
C LYS A 101 6.60 -4.01 4.21
N ASP A 102 7.72 -4.67 3.92
CA ASP A 102 8.63 -5.16 4.96
C ASP A 102 9.28 -4.01 5.73
N ILE A 103 9.63 -2.93 5.02
CA ILE A 103 10.18 -1.71 5.62
C ILE A 103 9.10 -1.02 6.47
N VAL A 104 7.89 -0.87 5.94
CA VAL A 104 6.75 -0.28 6.67
C VAL A 104 6.41 -1.10 7.90
N ASP A 105 6.39 -2.43 7.79
CA ASP A 105 6.12 -3.33 8.89
C ASP A 105 7.18 -3.25 10.00
N LYS A 106 8.45 -3.03 9.63
CA LYS A 106 9.56 -2.90 10.58
C LYS A 106 9.56 -1.56 11.31
N TYR A 107 9.29 -0.47 10.61
CA TYR A 107 9.40 0.90 11.12
C TYR A 107 8.05 1.57 11.42
N SER A 108 6.92 0.87 11.27
CA SER A 108 5.61 1.43 11.58
C SER A 108 5.47 1.75 13.07
N PRO A 109 5.14 2.99 13.44
CA PRO A 109 5.00 3.41 14.84
C PRO A 109 3.90 2.62 15.57
N ILE A 110 2.93 2.09 14.85
CA ILE A 110 1.85 1.26 15.42
C ILE A 110 2.42 -0.08 15.89
N LYS A 111 3.25 -0.75 15.08
CA LYS A 111 3.88 -2.02 15.47
C LYS A 111 4.94 -1.82 16.56
N GLN A 112 5.69 -0.74 16.52
CA GLN A 112 6.66 -0.43 17.59
C GLN A 112 5.97 -0.25 18.93
N ARG A 113 4.82 0.41 19.00
CA ARG A 113 3.99 0.50 20.21
C ARG A 113 3.49 -0.88 20.66
N PHE A 114 2.97 -1.69 19.75
CA PHE A 114 2.50 -3.05 20.08
C PHE A 114 3.62 -3.94 20.61
N VAL A 115 4.82 -3.86 20.04
CA VAL A 115 5.98 -4.62 20.53
C VAL A 115 6.42 -4.12 21.90
N ALA A 116 6.48 -2.81 22.11
CA ALA A 116 6.81 -2.21 23.39
C ALA A 116 5.78 -2.58 24.47
N ASP A 117 4.48 -2.49 24.17
CA ASP A 117 3.41 -2.86 25.08
C ASP A 117 3.43 -4.34 25.42
N LYS A 118 3.70 -5.21 24.44
CA LYS A 118 3.83 -6.65 24.67
C LYS A 118 5.04 -6.96 25.56
N THR A 119 6.19 -6.35 25.30
CA THR A 119 7.40 -6.53 26.10
C THR A 119 7.19 -6.04 27.53
N TYR A 120 6.48 -4.92 27.71
CA TYR A 120 6.10 -4.41 29.02
C TYR A 120 5.18 -5.39 29.77
N LEU A 121 4.14 -5.89 29.11
CA LEU A 121 3.21 -6.86 29.71
C LEU A 121 3.89 -8.20 30.08
N ASP A 122 4.80 -8.70 29.24
CA ASP A 122 5.57 -9.89 29.52
C ASP A 122 6.53 -9.68 30.70
N GLY A 123 7.12 -8.49 30.83
CA GLY A 123 7.93 -8.09 31.99
C GLY A 123 7.13 -7.99 33.28
N VAL A 124 5.90 -7.49 33.22
CA VAL A 124 4.98 -7.44 34.38
C VAL A 124 4.57 -8.85 34.82
N LYS A 125 4.20 -9.73 33.87
CA LYS A 125 3.84 -11.12 34.16
C LYS A 125 5.01 -11.91 34.77
N LYS A 126 6.24 -11.66 34.31
CA LYS A 126 7.44 -12.31 34.87
C LYS A 126 7.64 -11.88 36.33
N ARG A 127 7.59 -10.59 36.62
CA ARG A 127 7.72 -10.06 38.00
C ARG A 127 6.65 -10.59 38.94
N SER A 128 5.39 -10.65 38.47
CA SER A 128 4.28 -11.20 39.25
C SER A 128 4.48 -12.72 39.60
N ARG A 129 5.04 -13.47 38.67
CA ARG A 129 5.37 -14.90 38.91
C ARG A 129 6.53 -15.07 39.90
N GLU A 130 7.53 -14.21 39.80
CA GLU A 130 8.69 -14.23 40.73
C GLU A 130 8.25 -13.83 42.14
N SER A 131 7.37 -12.83 42.29
CA SER A 131 6.79 -12.46 43.59
C SER A 131 5.95 -13.60 44.19
N ALA A 132 5.07 -14.21 43.40
CA ALA A 132 4.25 -15.32 43.87
C ALA A 132 5.06 -16.57 44.22
N ALA A 133 6.22 -16.79 43.58
CA ALA A 133 7.15 -17.85 43.94
C ALA A 133 7.90 -17.54 45.26
N SER A 134 8.27 -16.29 45.48
CA SER A 134 8.90 -15.84 46.73
C SER A 134 7.94 -15.97 47.92
N ASP A 135 6.68 -15.59 47.78
CA ASP A 135 5.68 -15.68 48.84
C ASP A 135 5.43 -17.13 49.30
N ARG A 136 5.47 -18.10 48.37
CA ARG A 136 5.35 -19.53 48.72
C ARG A 136 6.53 -20.09 49.49
N LEU A 137 7.73 -19.55 49.27
CA LEU A 137 8.92 -19.98 50.00
C LEU A 137 8.91 -19.52 51.48
N TYR A 138 8.14 -18.46 51.80
CA TYR A 138 7.98 -17.97 53.18
C TYR A 138 6.80 -18.62 53.92
N GLU A 139 5.89 -19.30 53.22
CA GLU A 139 4.79 -20.05 53.85
C GLU A 139 5.19 -21.45 54.28
N ASP A 140 6.29 -21.99 53.75
CA ASP A 140 6.80 -23.36 54.06
C ASP A 140 7.85 -23.38 55.18
N GLU A 141 8.17 -22.26 55.85
CA GLU A 141 9.00 -22.14 57.06
C GLU A 141 8.13 -21.97 58.35
#